data_ea7910aa52c3fd32cd13bf99536d4462
#
_entry.id   ea7910aa52c3fd32cd13bf99536d4462
#
_cell.length_a   1.000
_cell.length_b   1.000
_cell.length_c   1.000
_cell.angle_alpha   90.00
_cell.angle_beta   90.00
_cell.angle_gamma   90.00
#
_symmetry.space_group_name_H-M   'P 1'
#
loop_
_entity.id
_entity.type
_entity.pdbx_description
1 polymer ?
#
loop_
_entity_poly.entity_id
_entity_poly.type
_entity_poly.pdbx_seq_one_letter_code
_entity_poly.pdbx_strand_id
1 'polypeptide(L)'
;MSIIKINDLSVEVIRSARRKTIAIKIQNGNVTVHLPKLMPLWLAKQFVLRKHHWIDDKLKKYQQRPPERQFIEGELQPFMGQQYPLLIIQEPQRQRLHVQFDQQKLVITAPAHVTSIQIKQSLTRWYRRQAESLLIKRVELLAEQTGLQPNQVQIKSYKSRWGSCNLRGDIQLNWQLVQASQLIIDYVIIHELCHLQQHNHSKAFWDLVERFDPNYREHRSWLKNHGHQLVIM
;
A
#
# COMPACT_ATOMS: atom_id res chain seq x y z
N MET A 1 -16.76 24.54 10.25
CA MET A 1 -17.02 23.24 9.61
C MET A 1 -18.48 22.95 9.79
N SER A 2 -19.20 22.55 8.78
CA SER A 2 -20.63 22.19 8.87
C SER A 2 -20.77 20.70 8.57
N ILE A 3 -21.62 20.02 9.34
CA ILE A 3 -21.97 18.61 9.11
C ILE A 3 -23.35 18.59 8.47
N ILE A 4 -23.50 17.82 7.41
CA ILE A 4 -24.81 17.55 6.79
C ILE A 4 -25.14 16.07 6.93
N LYS A 5 -26.38 15.77 7.27
CA LYS A 5 -26.91 14.40 7.23
C LYS A 5 -27.57 14.16 5.87
N ILE A 6 -27.21 13.06 5.23
CA ILE A 6 -27.78 12.60 3.96
C ILE A 6 -28.07 11.12 4.13
N ASN A 7 -29.35 10.75 4.27
CA ASN A 7 -29.78 9.43 4.74
C ASN A 7 -29.06 9.11 6.07
N ASP A 8 -28.44 7.94 6.18
CA ASP A 8 -27.69 7.50 7.37
C ASP A 8 -26.24 8.00 7.41
N LEU A 9 -25.81 8.78 6.39
CA LEU A 9 -24.44 9.30 6.29
C LEU A 9 -24.32 10.69 6.96
N SER A 10 -23.40 10.79 7.91
CA SER A 10 -22.91 12.07 8.40
C SER A 10 -21.73 12.52 7.55
N VAL A 11 -21.87 13.65 6.87
CA VAL A 11 -20.87 14.16 5.92
C VAL A 11 -20.34 15.50 6.39
N GLU A 12 -19.05 15.59 6.63
CA GLU A 12 -18.38 16.83 6.95
C GLU A 12 -18.19 17.67 5.68
N VAL A 13 -18.48 18.98 5.76
CA VAL A 13 -18.34 19.90 4.63
C VAL A 13 -17.21 20.88 4.90
N ILE A 14 -16.20 20.85 4.02
CA ILE A 14 -15.06 21.76 4.04
C ILE A 14 -15.11 22.67 2.82
N ARG A 15 -15.11 23.99 3.04
CA ARG A 15 -15.08 25.01 1.97
C ARG A 15 -13.66 25.53 1.76
N SER A 16 -13.28 25.70 0.50
CA SER A 16 -11.97 26.22 0.12
C SER A 16 -12.06 27.22 -1.02
N ALA A 17 -11.41 28.38 -0.85
CA ALA A 17 -11.31 29.41 -1.89
C ALA A 17 -10.42 28.95 -3.08
N ARG A 18 -9.48 28.03 -2.85
CA ARG A 18 -8.55 27.52 -3.87
C ARG A 18 -9.16 26.48 -4.79
N ARG A 19 -10.30 25.88 -4.41
CA ARG A 19 -10.94 24.79 -5.18
C ARG A 19 -11.92 25.34 -6.20
N LYS A 20 -11.92 24.69 -7.37
CA LYS A 20 -12.88 24.96 -8.46
C LYS A 20 -13.93 23.82 -8.62
N THR A 21 -13.70 22.66 -8.02
CA THR A 21 -14.55 21.46 -8.18
C THR A 21 -14.93 20.85 -6.84
N ILE A 22 -16.05 20.10 -6.82
CA ILE A 22 -16.47 19.29 -5.67
C ILE A 22 -15.64 18.02 -5.64
N ALA A 23 -15.24 17.57 -4.43
CA ALA A 23 -14.61 16.27 -4.24
C ALA A 23 -15.09 15.62 -2.95
N ILE A 24 -15.28 14.29 -2.97
CA ILE A 24 -15.52 13.48 -1.78
C ILE A 24 -14.19 12.85 -1.37
N LYS A 25 -13.87 12.92 -0.09
CA LYS A 25 -12.75 12.25 0.54
C LYS A 25 -13.29 11.34 1.63
N ILE A 26 -12.84 10.09 1.64
CA ILE A 26 -13.13 9.14 2.72
C ILE A 26 -11.81 8.82 3.40
N GLN A 27 -11.72 9.13 4.69
CA GLN A 27 -10.51 8.90 5.47
C GLN A 27 -10.93 8.45 6.87
N ASN A 28 -10.36 7.34 7.34
CA ASN A 28 -10.66 6.74 8.65
C ASN A 28 -12.17 6.53 8.90
N GLY A 29 -12.88 6.06 7.86
CA GLY A 29 -14.34 5.86 7.95
C GLY A 29 -15.19 7.14 7.89
N ASN A 30 -14.56 8.33 7.92
CA ASN A 30 -15.27 9.61 7.86
C ASN A 30 -15.39 10.10 6.41
N VAL A 31 -16.59 10.54 6.05
CA VAL A 31 -16.89 11.11 4.74
C VAL A 31 -16.80 12.63 4.80
N THR A 32 -15.92 13.21 4.01
CA THR A 32 -15.72 14.65 3.92
C THR A 32 -15.98 15.12 2.49
N VAL A 33 -16.78 16.18 2.31
CA VAL A 33 -17.01 16.83 1.02
C VAL A 33 -16.28 18.17 1.00
N HIS A 34 -15.40 18.30 0.03
CA HIS A 34 -14.70 19.55 -0.21
C HIS A 34 -15.40 20.36 -1.29
N LEU A 35 -15.78 21.61 -0.98
CA LEU A 35 -16.51 22.53 -1.87
C LEU A 35 -15.71 23.79 -2.19
N PRO A 36 -15.89 24.39 -3.38
CA PRO A 36 -15.57 25.80 -3.61
C PRO A 36 -16.31 26.70 -2.62
N LYS A 37 -15.67 27.83 -2.22
CA LYS A 37 -16.21 28.72 -1.18
C LYS A 37 -17.64 29.21 -1.47
N LEU A 38 -17.94 29.57 -2.70
CA LEU A 38 -19.22 30.15 -3.14
C LEU A 38 -20.25 29.10 -3.59
N MET A 39 -19.91 27.83 -3.61
CA MET A 39 -20.82 26.79 -4.12
C MET A 39 -21.95 26.51 -3.12
N PRO A 40 -23.23 26.47 -3.55
CA PRO A 40 -24.37 26.18 -2.70
C PRO A 40 -24.31 24.77 -2.10
N LEU A 41 -24.79 24.63 -0.87
CA LEU A 41 -24.73 23.37 -0.11
C LEU A 41 -25.60 22.25 -0.74
N TRP A 42 -26.69 22.63 -1.41
CA TRP A 42 -27.58 21.66 -2.06
C TRP A 42 -26.87 20.88 -3.19
N LEU A 43 -25.91 21.52 -3.90
CA LEU A 43 -25.07 20.81 -4.89
C LEU A 43 -24.19 19.74 -4.24
N ALA A 44 -23.69 19.99 -3.03
CA ALA A 44 -22.96 18.98 -2.27
C ALA A 44 -23.87 17.78 -1.94
N LYS A 45 -25.11 18.05 -1.49
CA LYS A 45 -26.07 17.00 -1.19
C LYS A 45 -26.38 16.15 -2.42
N GLN A 46 -26.67 16.77 -3.56
CA GLN A 46 -26.89 16.05 -4.81
C GLN A 46 -25.66 15.22 -5.25
N PHE A 47 -24.47 15.78 -5.09
CA PHE A 47 -23.23 15.08 -5.48
C PHE A 47 -22.99 13.84 -4.60
N VAL A 48 -23.22 13.93 -3.29
CA VAL A 48 -23.14 12.79 -2.36
C VAL A 48 -24.19 11.75 -2.70
N LEU A 49 -25.44 12.14 -2.94
CA LEU A 49 -26.52 11.21 -3.34
C LEU A 49 -26.18 10.45 -4.62
N ARG A 50 -25.68 11.12 -5.65
CA ARG A 50 -25.24 10.45 -6.90
C ARG A 50 -24.07 9.48 -6.68
N LYS A 51 -23.26 9.69 -5.65
CA LYS A 51 -22.09 8.86 -5.32
C LYS A 51 -22.34 7.92 -4.14
N HIS A 52 -23.60 7.77 -3.68
CA HIS A 52 -23.93 6.99 -2.49
C HIS A 52 -23.39 5.56 -2.56
N HIS A 53 -23.67 4.80 -3.62
CA HIS A 53 -23.16 3.44 -3.78
C HIS A 53 -21.62 3.37 -3.70
N TRP A 54 -20.92 4.32 -4.34
CA TRP A 54 -19.47 4.37 -4.27
C TRP A 54 -18.97 4.66 -2.85
N ILE A 55 -19.67 5.53 -2.11
CA ILE A 55 -19.35 5.84 -0.72
C ILE A 55 -19.55 4.61 0.15
N ASP A 56 -20.69 3.92 0.01
CA ASP A 56 -21.03 2.71 0.77
C ASP A 56 -20.00 1.59 0.51
N ASP A 57 -19.65 1.34 -0.74
CA ASP A 57 -18.63 0.36 -1.09
C ASP A 57 -17.27 0.69 -0.44
N LYS A 58 -16.92 1.98 -0.39
CA LYS A 58 -15.69 2.43 0.26
C LYS A 58 -15.75 2.28 1.78
N LEU A 59 -16.88 2.60 2.41
CA LEU A 59 -17.09 2.44 3.84
C LEU A 59 -17.11 0.97 4.25
N LYS A 60 -17.79 0.10 3.50
CA LYS A 60 -17.76 -1.37 3.71
C LYS A 60 -16.34 -1.91 3.63
N LYS A 61 -15.56 -1.51 2.61
CA LYS A 61 -14.14 -1.89 2.49
C LYS A 61 -13.28 -1.34 3.63
N TYR A 62 -13.64 -0.18 4.17
CA TYR A 62 -12.96 0.37 5.34
C TYR A 62 -13.27 -0.43 6.61
N GLN A 63 -14.53 -0.81 6.83
CA GLN A 63 -14.94 -1.65 7.97
C GLN A 63 -14.32 -3.06 7.94
N GLN A 64 -14.04 -3.59 6.75
CA GLN A 64 -13.39 -4.89 6.56
C GLN A 64 -11.86 -4.82 6.71
N ARG A 65 -11.28 -3.63 6.96
CA ARG A 65 -9.85 -3.53 7.21
C ARG A 65 -9.51 -4.20 8.55
N PRO A 66 -8.42 -4.96 8.60
CA PRO A 66 -7.93 -5.45 9.87
C PRO A 66 -7.65 -4.27 10.81
N PRO A 67 -7.78 -4.46 12.12
CA PRO A 67 -7.42 -3.44 13.10
C PRO A 67 -5.98 -2.96 12.88
N GLU A 68 -5.71 -1.71 13.26
CA GLU A 68 -4.36 -1.18 13.20
C GLU A 68 -3.42 -2.04 14.04
N ARG A 69 -2.25 -2.37 13.49
CA ARG A 69 -1.23 -3.17 14.18
C ARG A 69 -0.74 -2.42 15.40
N GLN A 70 -0.71 -3.09 16.52
CA GLN A 70 -0.27 -2.55 17.81
C GLN A 70 1.22 -2.79 18.09
N PHE A 71 1.85 -3.69 17.33
CA PHE A 71 3.26 -4.07 17.46
C PHE A 71 3.59 -4.60 18.86
N ILE A 72 2.75 -5.50 19.33
CA ILE A 72 2.88 -6.18 20.62
C ILE A 72 3.34 -7.63 20.45
N GLU A 73 3.72 -8.26 21.53
CA GLU A 73 4.11 -9.67 21.60
C GLU A 73 3.02 -10.58 21.00
N GLY A 74 3.42 -11.53 20.16
CA GLY A 74 2.54 -12.49 19.49
C GLY A 74 1.77 -11.94 18.30
N GLU A 75 1.76 -10.63 18.04
CA GLU A 75 1.04 -10.05 16.91
C GLU A 75 1.62 -10.51 15.57
N LEU A 76 0.74 -10.95 14.66
CA LEU A 76 1.16 -11.47 13.36
C LEU A 76 1.63 -10.36 12.43
N GLN A 77 2.79 -10.54 11.83
CA GLN A 77 3.40 -9.64 10.87
C GLN A 77 3.59 -10.32 9.52
N PRO A 78 3.11 -9.75 8.41
CA PRO A 78 3.26 -10.35 7.08
C PRO A 78 4.69 -10.20 6.55
N PHE A 79 5.22 -11.28 5.99
CA PHE A 79 6.47 -11.28 5.25
C PHE A 79 6.45 -12.37 4.18
N MET A 80 6.77 -12.03 2.93
CA MET A 80 6.77 -12.95 1.78
C MET A 80 5.48 -13.78 1.66
N GLY A 81 4.33 -13.15 1.92
CA GLY A 81 3.00 -13.77 1.80
C GLY A 81 2.57 -14.66 2.97
N GLN A 82 3.40 -14.81 3.99
CA GLN A 82 3.10 -15.55 5.20
C GLN A 82 2.95 -14.61 6.39
N GLN A 83 2.31 -15.11 7.46
CA GLN A 83 2.13 -14.37 8.71
C GLN A 83 3.05 -14.96 9.78
N TYR A 84 3.86 -14.13 10.41
CA TYR A 84 4.81 -14.55 11.42
C TYR A 84 4.56 -13.83 12.74
N PRO A 85 4.54 -14.53 13.88
CA PRO A 85 4.37 -13.90 15.18
C PRO A 85 5.58 -13.05 15.53
N LEU A 86 5.32 -11.94 16.18
CA LEU A 86 6.33 -11.06 16.73
C LEU A 86 6.77 -11.59 18.10
N LEU A 87 8.06 -11.85 18.28
CA LEU A 87 8.67 -12.19 19.54
C LEU A 87 9.49 -10.99 20.03
N ILE A 88 9.19 -10.49 21.24
CA ILE A 88 9.90 -9.36 21.85
C ILE A 88 10.73 -9.84 23.03
N ILE A 89 12.05 -9.83 22.87
CA ILE A 89 13.02 -10.20 23.92
C ILE A 89 13.59 -8.92 24.52
N GLN A 90 13.43 -8.75 25.82
CA GLN A 90 14.00 -7.61 26.54
C GLN A 90 15.40 -7.97 27.04
N GLU A 91 16.38 -7.17 26.61
CA GLU A 91 17.75 -7.23 27.08
C GLU A 91 18.10 -5.85 27.66
N PRO A 92 18.07 -5.68 29.01
CA PRO A 92 18.28 -4.37 29.66
C PRO A 92 19.60 -3.69 29.30
N GLN A 93 20.66 -4.48 29.04
CA GLN A 93 21.99 -4.00 28.64
C GLN A 93 22.06 -3.45 27.22
N ARG A 94 21.06 -3.74 26.41
CA ARG A 94 21.04 -3.33 24.99
C ARG A 94 20.62 -1.88 24.83
N GLN A 95 21.34 -1.14 23.98
CA GLN A 95 21.03 0.26 23.70
C GLN A 95 20.12 0.46 22.48
N ARG A 96 20.06 -0.51 21.57
CA ARG A 96 19.32 -0.38 20.29
C ARG A 96 18.48 -1.61 20.00
N LEU A 97 17.30 -1.39 19.41
CA LEU A 97 16.48 -2.48 18.91
C LEU A 97 17.18 -3.19 17.75
N HIS A 98 17.11 -4.51 17.77
CA HIS A 98 17.52 -5.36 16.67
C HIS A 98 16.35 -6.21 16.21
N VAL A 99 16.16 -6.33 14.90
CA VAL A 99 15.10 -7.15 14.30
C VAL A 99 15.76 -8.18 13.41
N GLN A 100 15.40 -9.44 13.63
CA GLN A 100 15.82 -10.57 12.78
C GLN A 100 14.65 -11.49 12.50
N PHE A 101 14.74 -12.23 11.41
CA PHE A 101 13.80 -13.27 11.02
C PHE A 101 14.48 -14.64 11.18
N ASP A 102 13.86 -15.54 11.93
CA ASP A 102 14.38 -16.89 12.18
C ASP A 102 13.63 -18.00 11.42
N GLN A 103 12.96 -17.61 10.30
CA GLN A 103 12.12 -18.45 9.45
C GLN A 103 10.76 -18.86 10.06
N GLN A 104 10.55 -18.67 11.36
CA GLN A 104 9.28 -18.99 12.04
C GLN A 104 8.63 -17.75 12.65
N LYS A 105 9.42 -16.76 13.05
CA LYS A 105 8.98 -15.55 13.75
C LYS A 105 9.87 -14.36 13.48
N LEU A 106 9.34 -13.18 13.72
CA LEU A 106 10.10 -11.93 13.72
C LEU A 106 10.54 -11.63 15.15
N VAL A 107 11.83 -11.78 15.41
CA VAL A 107 12.42 -11.56 16.73
C VAL A 107 12.89 -10.14 16.85
N ILE A 108 12.41 -9.41 17.86
CA ILE A 108 12.89 -8.08 18.25
C ILE A 108 13.62 -8.19 19.58
N THR A 109 14.91 -7.94 19.56
CA THR A 109 15.68 -7.75 20.78
C THR A 109 15.72 -6.27 21.12
N ALA A 110 15.21 -5.90 22.30
CA ALA A 110 14.96 -4.53 22.69
C ALA A 110 15.53 -4.20 24.07
N PRO A 111 15.90 -2.93 24.36
CA PRO A 111 16.17 -2.48 25.73
C PRO A 111 14.92 -2.58 26.59
N ALA A 112 15.09 -2.48 27.91
CA ALA A 112 13.96 -2.29 28.83
C ALA A 112 13.13 -1.07 28.41
N HIS A 113 11.81 -1.10 28.61
CA HIS A 113 10.89 0.02 28.35
C HIS A 113 10.79 0.45 26.87
N VAL A 114 10.76 -0.51 25.95
CA VAL A 114 10.50 -0.23 24.53
C VAL A 114 9.03 0.12 24.28
N THR A 115 8.77 1.13 23.46
CA THR A 115 7.42 1.51 23.04
C THR A 115 7.02 0.86 21.72
N SER A 116 5.71 0.67 21.47
CA SER A 116 5.19 0.17 20.17
C SER A 116 5.64 1.04 18.99
N ILE A 117 5.80 2.35 19.19
CA ILE A 117 6.31 3.27 18.16
C ILE A 117 7.75 2.91 17.78
N GLN A 118 8.61 2.63 18.75
CA GLN A 118 10.00 2.24 18.50
C GLN A 118 10.07 0.88 17.80
N ILE A 119 9.23 -0.07 18.19
CA ILE A 119 9.10 -1.38 17.55
C ILE A 119 8.68 -1.21 16.08
N LYS A 120 7.60 -0.45 15.82
CA LYS A 120 7.12 -0.12 14.47
C LYS A 120 8.23 0.49 13.61
N GLN A 121 8.98 1.45 14.13
CA GLN A 121 10.09 2.08 13.41
C GLN A 121 11.21 1.09 13.08
N SER A 122 11.54 0.20 14.02
CA SER A 122 12.57 -0.82 13.84
C SER A 122 12.15 -1.86 12.80
N LEU A 123 10.91 -2.36 12.88
CA LEU A 123 10.32 -3.25 11.87
C LEU A 123 10.28 -2.59 10.49
N THR A 124 9.89 -1.32 10.41
CA THR A 124 9.88 -0.58 9.14
C THR A 124 11.27 -0.52 8.52
N ARG A 125 12.32 -0.26 9.30
CA ARG A 125 13.70 -0.28 8.81
C ARG A 125 14.13 -1.67 8.36
N TRP A 126 13.74 -2.71 9.10
CA TRP A 126 14.01 -4.09 8.74
C TRP A 126 13.35 -4.48 7.42
N TYR A 127 12.04 -4.21 7.26
CA TYR A 127 11.32 -4.47 6.02
C TYR A 127 11.94 -3.76 4.82
N ARG A 128 12.38 -2.52 4.97
CA ARG A 128 13.06 -1.79 3.87
C ARG A 128 14.34 -2.48 3.46
N ARG A 129 15.18 -2.92 4.40
CA ARG A 129 16.40 -3.68 4.09
C ARG A 129 16.08 -5.01 3.39
N GLN A 130 15.06 -5.72 3.85
CA GLN A 130 14.62 -6.93 3.18
C GLN A 130 14.12 -6.64 1.76
N ALA A 131 13.35 -5.59 1.57
CA ALA A 131 12.86 -5.18 0.26
C ALA A 131 14.02 -4.81 -0.69
N GLU A 132 15.02 -4.06 -0.23
CA GLU A 132 16.21 -3.74 -1.02
C GLU A 132 16.93 -5.00 -1.49
N SER A 133 17.13 -5.97 -0.60
CA SER A 133 17.82 -7.23 -0.97
C SER A 133 16.96 -8.14 -1.86
N LEU A 134 15.68 -8.35 -1.48
CA LEU A 134 14.84 -9.37 -2.14
C LEU A 134 14.22 -8.88 -3.44
N LEU A 135 13.69 -7.64 -3.45
CA LEU A 135 13.00 -7.13 -4.64
C LEU A 135 13.98 -6.80 -5.77
N ILE A 136 15.17 -6.27 -5.46
CA ILE A 136 16.17 -5.98 -6.50
C ILE A 136 16.60 -7.27 -7.18
N LYS A 137 16.99 -8.29 -6.41
CA LYS A 137 17.34 -9.62 -6.96
C LYS A 137 16.22 -10.22 -7.78
N ARG A 138 14.95 -9.99 -7.35
CA ARG A 138 13.80 -10.51 -8.10
C ARG A 138 13.58 -9.78 -9.40
N VAL A 139 13.82 -8.45 -9.44
CA VAL A 139 13.81 -7.69 -10.70
C VAL A 139 14.88 -8.20 -11.65
N GLU A 140 16.10 -8.41 -11.19
CA GLU A 140 17.21 -8.93 -12.00
C GLU A 140 16.83 -10.27 -12.66
N LEU A 141 16.29 -11.21 -11.87
CA LEU A 141 15.86 -12.52 -12.38
C LEU A 141 14.74 -12.39 -13.43
N LEU A 142 13.69 -11.58 -13.15
CA LEU A 142 12.57 -11.40 -14.07
C LEU A 142 12.94 -10.59 -15.30
N ALA A 143 13.88 -9.66 -15.19
CA ALA A 143 14.43 -8.93 -16.31
C ALA A 143 15.19 -9.86 -17.28
N GLU A 144 15.97 -10.82 -16.75
CA GLU A 144 16.63 -11.83 -17.54
C GLU A 144 15.60 -12.75 -18.25
N GLN A 145 14.59 -13.23 -17.51
CA GLN A 145 13.56 -14.12 -18.06
C GLN A 145 12.68 -13.45 -19.13
N THR A 146 12.40 -12.18 -18.99
CA THR A 146 11.53 -11.43 -19.93
C THR A 146 12.31 -10.77 -21.07
N GLY A 147 13.62 -10.62 -20.94
CA GLY A 147 14.46 -9.84 -21.86
C GLY A 147 14.27 -8.32 -21.72
N LEU A 148 13.55 -7.86 -20.68
CA LEU A 148 13.23 -6.45 -20.43
C LEU A 148 14.17 -5.90 -19.35
N GLN A 149 15.21 -5.15 -19.76
CA GLN A 149 16.25 -4.66 -18.87
C GLN A 149 15.96 -3.21 -18.41
N PRO A 150 15.70 -2.98 -17.11
CA PRO A 150 15.55 -1.62 -16.59
C PRO A 150 16.89 -0.89 -16.54
N ASN A 151 16.86 0.43 -16.67
CA ASN A 151 18.05 1.26 -16.52
C ASN A 151 18.53 1.31 -15.04
N GLN A 152 17.61 1.50 -14.12
CA GLN A 152 17.87 1.52 -12.68
C GLN A 152 16.67 0.99 -11.90
N VAL A 153 16.95 0.33 -10.77
CA VAL A 153 15.92 -0.11 -9.82
C VAL A 153 16.12 0.57 -8.47
N GLN A 154 15.04 1.12 -7.90
CA GLN A 154 15.09 1.79 -6.60
C GLN A 154 13.91 1.33 -5.73
N ILE A 155 14.17 1.17 -4.43
CA ILE A 155 13.13 0.91 -3.44
C ILE A 155 12.68 2.23 -2.81
N LYS A 156 11.38 2.52 -2.88
CA LYS A 156 10.78 3.79 -2.42
C LYS A 156 9.63 3.54 -1.44
N SER A 157 9.14 4.63 -0.84
CA SER A 157 7.91 4.64 -0.06
C SER A 157 6.82 5.36 -0.83
N TYR A 158 5.73 4.67 -1.14
CA TYR A 158 4.57 5.25 -1.81
C TYR A 158 3.30 5.05 -0.99
N LYS A 159 2.39 6.03 -1.04
CA LYS A 159 1.08 5.96 -0.38
C LYS A 159 0.01 5.29 -1.24
N SER A 160 0.16 5.30 -2.58
CA SER A 160 -0.93 4.96 -3.51
C SER A 160 -0.51 4.11 -4.71
N ARG A 161 0.75 3.65 -4.76
CA ARG A 161 1.23 2.79 -5.84
C ARG A 161 2.20 1.74 -5.32
N TRP A 162 2.33 0.64 -6.04
CA TRP A 162 3.23 -0.47 -5.71
C TRP A 162 4.53 -0.41 -6.49
N GLY A 163 4.47 0.16 -7.70
CA GLY A 163 5.62 0.42 -8.53
C GLY A 163 5.41 1.62 -9.43
N SER A 164 6.42 1.96 -10.20
CA SER A 164 6.37 2.90 -11.33
C SER A 164 7.61 2.71 -12.22
N CYS A 165 7.42 2.85 -13.53
CA CYS A 165 8.48 2.95 -14.50
C CYS A 165 8.42 4.33 -15.17
N ASN A 166 9.55 5.01 -15.33
CA ASN A 166 9.62 6.27 -16.04
C ASN A 166 10.09 6.08 -17.50
N LEU A 167 10.04 7.15 -18.30
CA LEU A 167 10.45 7.12 -19.70
C LEU A 167 11.96 6.81 -19.92
N ARG A 168 12.79 6.91 -18.89
CA ARG A 168 14.21 6.53 -18.95
C ARG A 168 14.42 5.05 -18.68
N GLY A 169 13.36 4.31 -18.34
CA GLY A 169 13.44 2.90 -17.95
C GLY A 169 13.86 2.69 -16.49
N ASP A 170 13.78 3.73 -15.61
CA ASP A 170 14.03 3.54 -14.19
C ASP A 170 12.78 2.99 -13.52
N ILE A 171 12.91 1.87 -12.83
CA ILE A 171 11.84 1.22 -12.07
C ILE A 171 11.97 1.57 -10.59
N GLN A 172 10.84 1.91 -9.98
CA GLN A 172 10.75 2.16 -8.55
C GLN A 172 9.68 1.24 -7.94
N LEU A 173 10.04 0.51 -6.89
CA LEU A 173 9.14 -0.41 -6.20
C LEU A 173 8.88 0.07 -4.76
N ASN A 174 7.65 -0.13 -4.30
CA ASN A 174 7.30 0.14 -2.92
C ASN A 174 7.87 -0.96 -2.01
N TRP A 175 8.65 -0.58 -0.99
CA TRP A 175 9.24 -1.53 -0.05
C TRP A 175 8.18 -2.44 0.63
N GLN A 176 6.95 -1.96 0.78
CA GLN A 176 5.85 -2.72 1.38
C GLN A 176 5.47 -3.98 0.59
N LEU A 177 5.85 -4.08 -0.68
CA LEU A 177 5.65 -5.27 -1.50
C LEU A 177 6.28 -6.53 -0.90
N VAL A 178 7.37 -6.41 -0.12
CA VAL A 178 8.03 -7.57 0.50
C VAL A 178 7.12 -8.32 1.48
N GLN A 179 5.98 -7.74 1.85
CA GLN A 179 4.97 -8.39 2.68
C GLN A 179 4.01 -9.27 1.86
N ALA A 180 3.92 -9.08 0.55
CA ALA A 180 3.08 -9.87 -0.35
C ALA A 180 3.71 -11.24 -0.68
N SER A 181 2.90 -12.14 -1.22
CA SER A 181 3.41 -13.40 -1.78
C SER A 181 4.30 -13.16 -3.00
N GLN A 182 5.16 -14.14 -3.30
CA GLN A 182 6.05 -14.09 -4.46
C GLN A 182 5.29 -13.82 -5.76
N LEU A 183 4.12 -14.43 -5.96
CA LEU A 183 3.29 -14.25 -7.15
C LEU A 183 2.83 -12.79 -7.32
N ILE A 184 2.48 -12.14 -6.23
CA ILE A 184 2.05 -10.73 -6.25
C ILE A 184 3.24 -9.79 -6.48
N ILE A 185 4.40 -10.11 -5.89
CA ILE A 185 5.65 -9.37 -6.14
C ILE A 185 6.01 -9.47 -7.62
N ASP A 186 5.99 -10.68 -8.19
CA ASP A 186 6.31 -10.93 -9.59
C ASP A 186 5.39 -10.19 -10.54
N TYR A 187 4.08 -10.23 -10.28
CA TYR A 187 3.11 -9.47 -11.06
C TYR A 187 3.45 -7.97 -11.10
N VAL A 188 3.75 -7.36 -9.95
CA VAL A 188 4.10 -5.92 -9.93
C VAL A 188 5.40 -5.65 -10.68
N ILE A 189 6.41 -6.49 -10.51
CA ILE A 189 7.70 -6.34 -11.21
C ILE A 189 7.50 -6.50 -12.72
N ILE A 190 6.79 -7.54 -13.18
CA ILE A 190 6.47 -7.76 -14.59
C ILE A 190 5.68 -6.58 -15.17
N HIS A 191 4.71 -6.06 -14.42
CA HIS A 191 3.94 -4.87 -14.82
C HIS A 191 4.86 -3.67 -15.08
N GLU A 192 5.81 -3.39 -14.19
CA GLU A 192 6.75 -2.27 -14.35
C GLU A 192 7.78 -2.54 -15.46
N LEU A 193 8.25 -3.79 -15.63
CA LEU A 193 9.12 -4.17 -16.74
C LEU A 193 8.42 -4.00 -18.09
N CYS A 194 7.14 -4.37 -18.21
CA CYS A 194 6.37 -4.19 -19.45
C CYS A 194 6.25 -2.72 -19.85
N HIS A 195 6.32 -1.78 -18.90
CA HIS A 195 6.36 -0.35 -19.21
C HIS A 195 7.62 0.10 -19.96
N LEU A 196 8.68 -0.70 -19.98
CA LEU A 196 9.87 -0.42 -20.81
C LEU A 196 9.56 -0.46 -22.32
N GLN A 197 8.55 -1.24 -22.74
CA GLN A 197 8.10 -1.33 -24.13
C GLN A 197 6.79 -0.60 -24.38
N GLN A 198 5.88 -0.61 -23.40
CA GLN A 198 4.52 -0.09 -23.54
C GLN A 198 4.22 0.90 -22.40
N HIS A 199 4.40 2.18 -22.63
CA HIS A 199 4.28 3.22 -21.59
C HIS A 199 2.85 3.46 -21.09
N ASN A 200 1.82 3.02 -21.81
CA ASN A 200 0.42 3.16 -21.43
C ASN A 200 -0.24 1.78 -21.28
N HIS A 201 -1.34 1.73 -20.54
CA HIS A 201 -2.09 0.49 -20.29
C HIS A 201 -3.05 0.14 -21.45
N SER A 202 -2.55 0.19 -22.70
CA SER A 202 -3.26 -0.22 -23.90
C SER A 202 -3.48 -1.74 -23.96
N LYS A 203 -4.19 -2.22 -24.99
CA LYS A 203 -4.33 -3.66 -25.21
C LYS A 203 -2.95 -4.32 -25.37
N ALA A 204 -2.05 -3.72 -26.15
CA ALA A 204 -0.68 -4.24 -26.35
C ALA A 204 0.12 -4.36 -25.05
N PHE A 205 -0.08 -3.43 -24.08
CA PHE A 205 0.52 -3.55 -22.75
C PHE A 205 0.01 -4.78 -22.01
N TRP A 206 -1.31 -4.99 -21.97
CA TRP A 206 -1.90 -6.12 -21.25
C TRP A 206 -1.60 -7.46 -21.93
N ASP A 207 -1.54 -7.50 -23.26
CA ASP A 207 -1.11 -8.69 -24.01
C ASP A 207 0.35 -9.05 -23.66
N LEU A 208 1.22 -8.04 -23.48
CA LEU A 208 2.61 -8.23 -23.04
C LEU A 208 2.70 -8.72 -21.60
N VAL A 209 1.92 -8.15 -20.67
CA VAL A 209 1.85 -8.61 -19.26
C VAL A 209 1.37 -10.06 -19.22
N GLU A 210 0.30 -10.41 -19.97
CA GLU A 210 -0.28 -11.76 -19.99
C GLU A 210 0.70 -12.80 -20.52
N ARG A 211 1.59 -12.43 -21.42
CA ARG A 211 2.66 -13.30 -21.93
C ARG A 211 3.62 -13.75 -20.84
N PHE A 212 3.96 -12.88 -19.89
CA PHE A 212 4.92 -13.17 -18.81
C PHE A 212 4.26 -13.58 -17.49
N ASP A 213 3.03 -13.14 -17.26
CA ASP A 213 2.18 -13.54 -16.13
C ASP A 213 0.77 -13.86 -16.64
N PRO A 214 0.50 -15.11 -17.06
CA PRO A 214 -0.82 -15.52 -17.56
C PRO A 214 -1.95 -15.30 -16.56
N ASN A 215 -1.65 -15.30 -15.25
CA ASN A 215 -2.61 -15.11 -14.16
C ASN A 215 -2.69 -13.65 -13.67
N TYR A 216 -2.15 -12.69 -14.42
CA TYR A 216 -2.07 -11.28 -14.00
C TYR A 216 -3.41 -10.68 -13.55
N ARG A 217 -4.55 -11.13 -14.11
CA ARG A 217 -5.89 -10.64 -13.73
C ARG A 217 -6.23 -10.97 -12.29
N GLU A 218 -5.85 -12.17 -11.84
CA GLU A 218 -6.04 -12.64 -10.46
C GLU A 218 -5.11 -11.87 -9.51
N HIS A 219 -3.83 -11.76 -9.86
CA HIS A 219 -2.84 -11.04 -9.07
C HIS A 219 -3.19 -9.55 -8.92
N ARG A 220 -3.63 -8.92 -10.02
CA ARG A 220 -4.14 -7.54 -10.02
C ARG A 220 -5.38 -7.38 -9.14
N SER A 221 -6.33 -8.31 -9.25
CA SER A 221 -7.54 -8.31 -8.43
C SER A 221 -7.21 -8.49 -6.95
N TRP A 222 -6.32 -9.42 -6.63
CA TRP A 222 -5.84 -9.62 -5.27
C TRP A 222 -5.23 -8.34 -4.69
N LEU A 223 -4.32 -7.72 -5.40
CA LEU A 223 -3.63 -6.50 -4.97
C LEU A 223 -4.61 -5.33 -4.78
N LYS A 224 -5.61 -5.21 -5.65
CA LYS A 224 -6.69 -4.22 -5.52
C LYS A 224 -7.53 -4.42 -4.26
N ASN A 225 -7.78 -5.67 -3.88
CA ASN A 225 -8.66 -6.01 -2.75
C ASN A 225 -7.89 -6.11 -1.43
N HIS A 226 -6.65 -6.60 -1.42
CA HIS A 226 -5.87 -6.92 -0.22
C HIS A 226 -4.64 -6.01 -0.01
N GLY A 227 -4.25 -5.22 -1.01
CA GLY A 227 -3.05 -4.38 -0.92
C GLY A 227 -3.05 -3.42 0.29
N HIS A 228 -4.23 -2.99 0.75
CA HIS A 228 -4.32 -2.17 1.96
C HIS A 228 -3.82 -2.87 3.24
N GLN A 229 -3.80 -4.21 3.28
CA GLN A 229 -3.31 -5.01 4.40
C GLN A 229 -1.78 -5.01 4.50
N LEU A 230 -1.08 -4.72 3.39
CA LEU A 230 0.37 -4.63 3.33
C LEU A 230 0.90 -3.29 3.84
N VAL A 231 0.02 -2.30 4.08
CA VAL A 231 0.44 -0.95 4.47
C VAL A 231 0.68 -0.91 5.98
N ILE A 232 1.93 -0.62 6.38
CA ILE A 232 2.28 -0.27 7.76
C ILE A 232 2.05 1.24 7.93
N MET A 233 0.95 1.59 8.58
CA MET A 233 0.60 2.98 8.90
C MET A 233 1.18 3.41 10.23
#